data_84fdab2391c41d13972eaf18dc1a986e
#
_entry.id   84fdab2391c41d13972eaf18dc1a986e
#
_cell.length_a   1.000
_cell.length_b   1.000
_cell.length_c   1.000
_cell.angle_alpha   90.00
_cell.angle_beta   90.00
_cell.angle_gamma   90.00
#
_symmetry.space_group_name_H-M   'P 1'
#
loop_
_entity.id
_entity.type
_entity.pdbx_description
1 polymer ?
#
loop_
_entity_poly.entity_id
_entity_poly.type
_entity_poly.pdbx_seq_one_letter_code
_entity_poly.pdbx_strand_id
1 'polypeptide(L)'
;VSLGSYGGQSAFPSIDDMIAKVDGAVWVGTPGFTPIWKNLEANRREGSPAIVPVIDGGRIVRFMGSPGEIYHDHWGAAYPPWSAHTRIAYVQHPSDPVTWWSPEMIWSEPDWMRERAGDDVNPHIQWTPWSSFWQVTADMALSTTPPGGHGHNYHSEFIPIWSAVLGIHCDRHTMDAIAKAIPKTSAPR
;
A
#
# COMPACT_ATOMS: atom_id res chain seq x y z
N VAL A 1 -1.64 9.51 6.99
CA VAL A 1 -1.38 8.32 6.19
C VAL A 1 -2.16 7.17 6.81
N SER A 2 -1.60 6.30 7.65
CA SER A 2 -2.25 5.08 8.16
C SER A 2 -3.61 5.28 8.84
N LEU A 3 -3.68 6.19 9.81
CA LEU A 3 -4.96 6.48 10.50
C LEU A 3 -6.00 7.06 9.56
N GLY A 4 -5.59 7.87 8.57
CA GLY A 4 -6.48 8.38 7.54
C GLY A 4 -6.98 7.27 6.62
N SER A 5 -6.12 6.32 6.22
CA SER A 5 -6.51 5.15 5.43
C SER A 5 -7.46 4.25 6.20
N TYR A 6 -7.17 3.96 7.46
CA TYR A 6 -8.05 3.18 8.32
C TYR A 6 -9.41 3.86 8.53
N GLY A 7 -9.42 5.13 8.97
CA GLY A 7 -10.63 5.88 9.23
C GLY A 7 -11.49 6.09 7.98
N GLY A 8 -10.86 6.41 6.86
CA GLY A 8 -11.57 6.57 5.58
C GLY A 8 -12.22 5.28 5.10
N GLN A 9 -11.51 4.16 5.19
CA GLN A 9 -12.07 2.85 4.81
C GLN A 9 -13.17 2.37 5.78
N SER A 10 -13.09 2.77 7.05
CA SER A 10 -14.12 2.43 8.06
C SER A 10 -15.48 3.07 7.78
N ALA A 11 -15.56 4.05 6.86
CA ALA A 11 -16.83 4.60 6.41
C ALA A 11 -17.61 3.66 5.47
N PHE A 12 -16.98 2.58 5.01
CA PHE A 12 -17.57 1.62 4.08
C PHE A 12 -17.61 0.23 4.71
N PRO A 13 -18.75 -0.46 4.68
CA PRO A 13 -18.86 -1.82 5.20
C PRO A 13 -18.15 -2.87 4.33
N SER A 14 -17.93 -2.59 3.03
CA SER A 14 -17.26 -3.49 2.08
C SER A 14 -16.61 -2.72 0.94
N ILE A 15 -15.78 -3.42 0.15
CA ILE A 15 -15.23 -2.85 -1.08
C ILE A 15 -16.31 -2.53 -2.11
N ASP A 16 -17.36 -3.34 -2.22
CA ASP A 16 -18.48 -3.11 -3.14
C ASP A 16 -19.25 -1.85 -2.77
N ASP A 17 -19.46 -1.61 -1.47
CA ASP A 17 -20.10 -0.39 -0.98
C ASP A 17 -19.23 0.85 -1.26
N MET A 18 -17.91 0.74 -1.12
CA MET A 18 -16.97 1.79 -1.50
C MET A 18 -17.04 2.08 -3.00
N ILE A 19 -16.98 1.04 -3.84
CA ILE A 19 -17.08 1.16 -5.31
C ILE A 19 -18.37 1.86 -5.74
N ALA A 20 -19.47 1.60 -5.04
CA ALA A 20 -20.77 2.20 -5.34
C ALA A 20 -20.88 3.69 -4.93
N LYS A 21 -19.98 4.19 -4.07
CA LYS A 21 -20.10 5.52 -3.45
C LYS A 21 -19.01 6.50 -3.84
N VAL A 22 -17.88 6.04 -4.39
CA VAL A 22 -16.76 6.91 -4.76
C VAL A 22 -16.33 6.68 -6.21
N ASP A 23 -15.93 7.73 -6.89
CA ASP A 23 -15.35 7.65 -8.24
C ASP A 23 -13.86 7.28 -8.20
N GLY A 24 -13.20 7.54 -7.09
CA GLY A 24 -11.80 7.18 -6.90
C GLY A 24 -11.31 7.34 -5.46
N ALA A 25 -10.31 6.52 -5.10
CA ALA A 25 -9.65 6.60 -3.80
C ALA A 25 -8.17 6.23 -3.90
N VAL A 26 -7.36 6.85 -3.06
CA VAL A 26 -5.96 6.47 -2.85
C VAL A 26 -5.73 6.20 -1.37
N TRP A 27 -5.46 4.97 -1.03
CA TRP A 27 -5.19 4.50 0.32
C TRP A 27 -3.69 4.29 0.50
N VAL A 28 -3.09 4.99 1.44
CA VAL A 28 -1.63 5.04 1.61
C VAL A 28 -1.26 4.50 2.98
N GLY A 29 -0.39 3.49 3.02
CA GLY A 29 0.08 2.87 4.26
C GLY A 29 -1.06 2.33 5.11
N THR A 30 -1.99 1.62 4.49
CA THR A 30 -3.15 1.05 5.18
C THR A 30 -2.70 0.02 6.21
N PRO A 31 -3.08 0.15 7.49
CA PRO A 31 -2.77 -0.87 8.48
C PRO A 31 -3.34 -2.23 8.09
N GLY A 32 -2.54 -3.28 8.20
CA GLY A 32 -2.90 -4.65 7.79
C GLY A 32 -4.11 -5.25 8.51
N PHE A 33 -4.53 -4.67 9.63
CA PHE A 33 -5.76 -5.07 10.33
C PHE A 33 -7.04 -4.40 9.81
N THR A 34 -6.95 -3.53 8.77
CA THR A 34 -8.10 -2.87 8.15
C THR A 34 -8.99 -3.91 7.45
N PRO A 35 -10.30 -4.03 7.78
CA PRO A 35 -11.13 -5.13 7.29
C PRO A 35 -11.22 -5.24 5.77
N ILE A 36 -11.40 -4.11 5.06
CA ILE A 36 -11.47 -4.11 3.58
C ILE A 36 -10.13 -4.56 3.00
N TRP A 37 -9.02 -4.04 3.51
CA TRP A 37 -7.68 -4.43 3.06
C TRP A 37 -7.44 -5.94 3.25
N LYS A 38 -7.73 -6.48 4.45
CA LYS A 38 -7.60 -7.93 4.73
C LYS A 38 -8.46 -8.78 3.79
N ASN A 39 -9.67 -8.33 3.50
CA ASN A 39 -10.54 -9.05 2.57
C ASN A 39 -9.97 -9.04 1.15
N LEU A 40 -9.48 -7.91 0.66
CA LEU A 40 -8.87 -7.82 -0.66
C LEU A 40 -7.61 -8.71 -0.75
N GLU A 41 -6.73 -8.63 0.25
CA GLU A 41 -5.50 -9.42 0.32
C GLU A 41 -5.82 -10.93 0.32
N ALA A 42 -6.79 -11.37 1.11
CA ALA A 42 -7.20 -12.77 1.21
C ALA A 42 -7.87 -13.30 -0.08
N ASN A 43 -8.44 -12.44 -0.90
CA ASN A 43 -9.09 -12.78 -2.17
C ASN A 43 -8.24 -12.41 -3.39
N ARG A 44 -6.94 -12.21 -3.21
CA ARG A 44 -6.03 -11.91 -4.30
C ARG A 44 -5.92 -13.06 -5.31
N ARG A 45 -5.58 -12.72 -6.53
CA ARG A 45 -5.31 -13.72 -7.57
C ARG A 45 -4.23 -14.69 -7.07
N GLU A 46 -4.48 -15.98 -7.24
CA GLU A 46 -3.51 -17.03 -6.89
C GLU A 46 -2.14 -16.74 -7.54
N GLY A 47 -1.08 -16.84 -6.74
CA GLY A 47 0.29 -16.56 -7.15
C GLY A 47 0.69 -15.09 -7.12
N SER A 48 -0.23 -14.15 -6.89
CA SER A 48 0.18 -12.77 -6.62
C SER A 48 0.60 -12.60 -5.16
N PRO A 49 1.69 -11.85 -4.88
CA PRO A 49 2.17 -11.72 -3.51
C PRO A 49 1.28 -10.79 -2.67
N ALA A 50 1.30 -10.98 -1.35
CA ALA A 50 0.60 -10.15 -0.39
C ALA A 50 0.99 -8.66 -0.48
N ILE A 51 2.24 -8.39 -0.86
CA ILE A 51 2.77 -7.02 -0.98
C ILE A 51 2.12 -6.26 -2.13
N VAL A 52 1.89 -6.91 -3.28
CA VAL A 52 1.25 -6.31 -4.46
C VAL A 52 0.18 -7.26 -5.00
N PRO A 53 -0.89 -7.47 -4.23
CA PRO A 53 -1.94 -8.39 -4.62
C PRO A 53 -2.67 -7.92 -5.89
N VAL A 54 -2.95 -8.86 -6.78
CA VAL A 54 -3.73 -8.60 -7.99
C VAL A 54 -5.20 -8.94 -7.72
N ILE A 55 -6.06 -7.94 -7.81
CA ILE A 55 -7.50 -8.04 -7.56
C ILE A 55 -8.24 -7.82 -8.86
N ASP A 56 -9.05 -8.77 -9.30
CA ASP A 56 -9.86 -8.72 -10.53
C ASP A 56 -9.08 -8.16 -11.75
N GLY A 57 -7.83 -8.61 -11.90
CA GLY A 57 -6.95 -8.17 -12.98
C GLY A 57 -6.67 -6.66 -13.00
N GLY A 58 -6.78 -5.97 -11.87
CA GLY A 58 -6.47 -4.54 -11.74
C GLY A 58 -7.46 -3.60 -12.42
N ARG A 59 -8.69 -4.02 -12.65
CA ARG A 59 -9.71 -3.20 -13.33
C ARG A 59 -10.23 -2.05 -12.48
N ILE A 60 -10.38 -2.27 -11.18
CA ILE A 60 -10.93 -1.29 -10.23
C ILE A 60 -9.92 -1.03 -9.12
N VAL A 61 -9.34 -2.07 -8.54
CA VAL A 61 -8.41 -1.98 -7.42
C VAL A 61 -7.00 -2.37 -7.88
N ARG A 62 -6.02 -1.52 -7.58
CA ARG A 62 -4.60 -1.79 -7.83
C ARG A 62 -3.79 -1.56 -6.58
N PHE A 63 -2.88 -2.48 -6.32
CA PHE A 63 -1.89 -2.38 -5.25
C PHE A 63 -0.52 -2.09 -5.83
N MET A 64 0.29 -1.33 -5.10
CA MET A 64 1.64 -0.96 -5.52
C MET A 64 2.55 -0.69 -4.33
N GLY A 65 3.79 -1.13 -4.43
CA GLY A 65 4.89 -0.78 -3.55
C GLY A 65 5.63 0.48 -4.02
N SER A 66 5.53 0.79 -5.32
CA SER A 66 6.11 1.97 -5.94
C SER A 66 5.16 2.58 -6.99
N PRO A 67 5.27 3.90 -7.30
CA PRO A 67 4.36 4.56 -8.22
C PRO A 67 4.30 3.97 -9.63
N GLY A 68 5.38 3.36 -10.12
CA GLY A 68 5.45 2.74 -11.45
C GLY A 68 4.57 1.52 -11.61
N GLU A 69 4.31 0.80 -10.53
CA GLU A 69 3.53 -0.44 -10.52
C GLU A 69 2.02 -0.22 -10.72
N ILE A 70 1.55 1.03 -10.71
CA ILE A 70 0.15 1.33 -10.99
C ILE A 70 -0.31 0.90 -12.39
N TYR A 71 0.63 0.67 -13.31
CA TYR A 71 0.35 0.29 -14.69
C TYR A 71 0.62 -1.18 -15.01
N HIS A 72 1.28 -1.91 -14.13
CA HIS A 72 1.69 -3.30 -14.35
C HIS A 72 1.39 -4.16 -13.12
N ASP A 73 1.08 -5.41 -13.36
CA ASP A 73 0.95 -6.39 -12.30
C ASP A 73 2.31 -6.91 -11.81
N HIS A 74 2.29 -7.73 -10.78
CA HIS A 74 3.48 -8.35 -10.21
C HIS A 74 4.33 -9.14 -11.24
N TRP A 75 3.70 -9.68 -12.28
CA TRP A 75 4.42 -10.41 -13.33
C TRP A 75 4.95 -9.50 -14.45
N GLY A 76 4.76 -8.18 -14.32
CA GLY A 76 5.17 -7.19 -15.34
C GLY A 76 4.20 -7.09 -16.51
N ALA A 77 3.05 -7.75 -16.48
CA ALA A 77 2.03 -7.58 -17.49
C ALA A 77 1.28 -6.26 -17.28
N ALA A 78 1.03 -5.53 -18.37
CA ALA A 78 0.29 -4.29 -18.30
C ALA A 78 -1.15 -4.54 -17.83
N TYR A 79 -1.59 -3.75 -16.86
CA TYR A 79 -2.99 -3.75 -16.46
C TYR A 79 -3.89 -3.26 -17.62
N PRO A 80 -5.11 -3.79 -17.74
CA PRO A 80 -6.10 -3.24 -18.65
C PRO A 80 -6.42 -1.78 -18.29
N PRO A 81 -7.06 -1.02 -19.16
CA PRO A 81 -7.59 0.28 -18.78
C PRO A 81 -8.44 0.18 -17.50
N TRP A 82 -8.38 1.23 -16.66
CA TRP A 82 -9.24 1.32 -15.50
C TRP A 82 -10.72 1.20 -15.88
N SER A 83 -11.53 0.71 -14.95
CA SER A 83 -12.98 0.82 -15.05
C SER A 83 -13.40 2.28 -15.32
N ALA A 84 -14.49 2.44 -16.08
CA ALA A 84 -14.99 3.77 -16.41
C ALA A 84 -15.53 4.56 -15.19
N HIS A 85 -15.88 3.87 -14.10
CA HIS A 85 -16.57 4.49 -12.97
C HIS A 85 -15.66 4.70 -11.77
N THR A 86 -15.02 3.65 -11.27
CA THR A 86 -14.28 3.72 -10.00
C THR A 86 -12.84 3.26 -10.16
N ARG A 87 -11.91 3.98 -9.53
CA ARG A 87 -10.47 3.68 -9.52
C ARG A 87 -9.93 3.75 -8.11
N ILE A 88 -9.48 2.64 -7.57
CA ILE A 88 -8.97 2.56 -6.21
C ILE A 88 -7.52 2.11 -6.24
N ALA A 89 -6.65 2.86 -5.61
CA ALA A 89 -5.23 2.56 -5.50
C ALA A 89 -4.84 2.35 -4.03
N TYR A 90 -4.09 1.28 -3.74
CA TYR A 90 -3.44 1.03 -2.47
C TYR A 90 -1.93 1.18 -2.65
N VAL A 91 -1.34 2.07 -1.87
CA VAL A 91 0.11 2.31 -1.86
C VAL A 91 0.68 1.76 -0.56
N GLN A 92 1.56 0.78 -0.65
CA GLN A 92 2.11 0.08 0.51
C GLN A 92 3.55 -0.36 0.27
N HIS A 93 4.50 0.22 1.00
CA HIS A 93 5.89 -0.20 0.88
C HIS A 93 6.08 -1.61 1.47
N PRO A 94 6.88 -2.46 0.82
CA PRO A 94 7.24 -3.77 1.39
C PRO A 94 7.88 -3.67 2.77
N SER A 95 8.61 -2.59 3.05
CA SER A 95 9.28 -2.33 4.33
C SER A 95 8.42 -1.59 5.38
N ASP A 96 7.12 -1.34 5.11
CA ASP A 96 6.25 -0.62 6.04
C ASP A 96 5.73 -1.50 7.17
N PRO A 97 6.27 -1.40 8.41
CA PRO A 97 5.86 -2.26 9.51
C PRO A 97 4.40 -2.01 9.94
N VAL A 98 3.83 -0.83 9.66
CA VAL A 98 2.43 -0.52 10.01
C VAL A 98 1.46 -1.30 9.13
N THR A 99 1.79 -1.47 7.86
CA THR A 99 0.99 -2.26 6.93
C THR A 99 1.05 -3.75 7.25
N TRP A 100 2.21 -4.25 7.66
CA TRP A 100 2.44 -5.69 7.79
C TRP A 100 2.29 -6.23 9.21
N TRP A 101 2.16 -5.37 10.20
CA TRP A 101 1.99 -5.81 11.59
C TRP A 101 0.63 -6.49 11.79
N SER A 102 0.68 -7.67 12.40
CA SER A 102 -0.52 -8.36 12.87
C SER A 102 -0.23 -9.17 14.13
N PRO A 103 -1.20 -9.33 15.05
CA PRO A 103 -1.03 -10.18 16.23
C PRO A 103 -0.75 -11.64 15.90
N GLU A 104 -1.26 -12.11 14.77
CA GLU A 104 -1.09 -13.49 14.28
C GLU A 104 0.38 -13.85 14.05
N MET A 105 1.26 -12.88 13.82
CA MET A 105 2.71 -13.09 13.68
C MET A 105 3.36 -13.78 14.89
N ILE A 106 2.70 -13.79 16.04
CA ILE A 106 3.20 -14.48 17.25
C ILE A 106 3.31 -15.99 17.00
N TRP A 107 2.35 -16.56 16.23
CA TRP A 107 2.22 -18.02 16.07
C TRP A 107 2.13 -18.48 14.60
N SER A 108 2.00 -17.56 13.64
CA SER A 108 1.87 -17.88 12.22
C SER A 108 2.75 -16.98 11.37
N GLU A 109 3.49 -17.60 10.44
CA GLU A 109 4.26 -16.86 9.44
C GLU A 109 3.33 -16.15 8.48
N PRO A 110 3.41 -14.81 8.34
CA PRO A 110 2.59 -14.10 7.40
C PRO A 110 3.09 -14.29 5.96
N ASP A 111 2.17 -14.20 5.00
CA ASP A 111 2.46 -14.43 3.58
C ASP A 111 3.56 -13.51 3.06
N TRP A 112 3.56 -12.23 3.42
CA TRP A 112 4.57 -11.28 2.96
C TRP A 112 6.02 -11.66 3.36
N MET A 113 6.22 -12.32 4.50
CA MET A 113 7.53 -12.84 4.90
C MET A 113 7.88 -14.12 4.14
N ARG A 114 6.90 -15.01 3.97
CA ARG A 114 7.08 -16.29 3.26
C ARG A 114 7.37 -16.08 1.79
N GLU A 115 6.68 -15.16 1.15
CA GLU A 115 6.79 -14.87 -0.27
C GLU A 115 8.05 -14.07 -0.62
N ARG A 116 8.65 -13.39 0.37
CA ARG A 116 9.87 -12.58 0.23
C ARG A 116 9.80 -11.62 -0.96
N ALA A 117 8.62 -11.08 -1.22
CA ALA A 117 8.40 -10.11 -2.27
C ALA A 117 8.71 -8.71 -1.75
N GLY A 118 9.49 -7.95 -2.50
CA GLY A 118 9.79 -6.55 -2.20
C GLY A 118 11.29 -6.26 -2.13
N ASP A 119 11.71 -5.30 -2.93
CA ASP A 119 13.12 -4.96 -3.13
C ASP A 119 13.76 -4.28 -1.91
N ASP A 120 12.96 -3.71 -1.00
CA ASP A 120 13.41 -2.97 0.17
C ASP A 120 13.28 -3.76 1.49
N VAL A 121 12.99 -5.06 1.41
CA VAL A 121 12.98 -5.99 2.55
C VAL A 121 14.21 -6.91 2.47
N ASN A 122 14.83 -7.17 3.63
CA ASN A 122 15.96 -8.07 3.68
C ASN A 122 15.58 -9.44 3.10
N PRO A 123 16.22 -9.92 2.01
CA PRO A 123 15.88 -11.20 1.37
C PRO A 123 16.15 -12.42 2.27
N HIS A 124 16.90 -12.24 3.36
CA HIS A 124 17.19 -13.27 4.34
C HIS A 124 16.28 -13.21 5.58
N ILE A 125 15.24 -12.38 5.55
CA ILE A 125 14.29 -12.32 6.65
C ILE A 125 13.67 -13.70 6.89
N GLN A 126 13.64 -14.10 8.15
CA GLN A 126 13.06 -15.38 8.56
C GLN A 126 12.07 -15.12 9.67
N TRP A 127 10.88 -15.70 9.52
CA TRP A 127 9.92 -15.67 10.60
C TRP A 127 10.36 -16.56 11.77
N THR A 128 10.26 -16.01 12.96
CA THR A 128 10.50 -16.74 14.21
C THR A 128 9.36 -16.37 15.16
N PRO A 129 8.64 -17.36 15.74
CA PRO A 129 7.58 -17.10 16.70
C PRO A 129 8.02 -16.11 17.78
N TRP A 130 7.13 -15.20 18.17
CA TRP A 130 7.38 -14.12 19.14
C TRP A 130 8.41 -13.07 18.67
N SER A 131 9.60 -13.48 18.21
CA SER A 131 10.67 -12.55 17.84
C SER A 131 10.27 -11.64 16.67
N SER A 132 9.73 -12.21 15.60
CA SER A 132 9.29 -11.44 14.44
C SER A 132 8.19 -10.46 14.78
N PHE A 133 7.22 -10.84 15.63
CA PHE A 133 6.18 -9.95 16.13
C PHE A 133 6.77 -8.75 16.88
N TRP A 134 7.66 -8.99 17.83
CA TRP A 134 8.26 -7.91 18.62
C TRP A 134 9.19 -7.05 17.79
N GLN A 135 9.91 -7.62 16.83
CA GLN A 135 10.75 -6.85 15.90
C GLN A 135 9.91 -5.88 15.07
N VAL A 136 8.87 -6.37 14.37
CA VAL A 136 8.00 -5.52 13.57
C VAL A 136 7.26 -4.49 14.45
N THR A 137 6.90 -4.87 15.70
CA THR A 137 6.31 -3.93 16.67
C THR A 137 7.29 -2.81 17.03
N ALA A 138 8.57 -3.12 17.25
CA ALA A 138 9.60 -2.11 17.52
C ALA A 138 9.87 -1.23 16.30
N ASP A 139 9.87 -1.81 15.09
CA ASP A 139 10.09 -1.09 13.84
C ASP A 139 8.98 -0.06 13.57
N MET A 140 7.76 -0.29 14.07
CA MET A 140 6.69 0.73 13.97
C MET A 140 7.07 2.05 14.65
N ALA A 141 7.83 2.02 15.75
CA ALA A 141 8.28 3.24 16.43
C ALA A 141 9.24 4.09 15.58
N LEU A 142 9.95 3.45 14.64
CA LEU A 142 10.92 4.06 13.74
C LEU A 142 10.41 4.17 12.30
N SER A 143 9.17 3.78 12.03
CA SER A 143 8.61 3.60 10.69
C SER A 143 8.61 4.85 9.82
N THR A 144 8.64 6.04 10.42
CA THR A 144 8.66 7.33 9.71
C THR A 144 10.06 7.92 9.53
N THR A 145 11.09 7.26 10.06
CA THR A 145 12.50 7.76 9.98
C THR A 145 13.21 7.42 8.66
N PRO A 146 12.84 6.34 7.93
CA PRO A 146 13.46 6.04 6.65
C PRO A 146 13.27 7.16 5.62
N PRO A 147 14.11 7.21 4.58
CA PRO A 147 13.91 8.10 3.43
C PRO A 147 12.52 7.91 2.81
N GLY A 148 12.03 8.93 2.08
CA GLY A 148 10.80 8.79 1.27
C GLY A 148 10.90 7.59 0.34
N GLY A 149 9.81 6.83 0.22
CA GLY A 149 9.78 5.58 -0.54
C GLY A 149 10.09 4.32 0.26
N HIS A 150 10.32 4.45 1.57
CA HIS A 150 10.63 3.32 2.45
C HIS A 150 9.90 3.44 3.79
N GLY A 151 9.62 2.30 4.41
CA GLY A 151 8.90 2.24 5.66
C GLY A 151 7.53 2.93 5.56
N HIS A 152 7.16 3.68 6.59
CA HIS A 152 5.90 4.44 6.62
C HIS A 152 6.06 5.89 6.11
N ASN A 153 7.09 6.16 5.29
CA ASN A 153 7.38 7.48 4.74
C ASN A 153 7.05 7.57 3.24
N TYR A 154 5.78 7.80 2.92
CA TYR A 154 5.25 7.86 1.55
C TYR A 154 5.46 9.20 0.84
N HIS A 155 5.89 10.23 1.57
CA HIS A 155 6.20 11.57 1.08
C HIS A 155 5.33 12.00 -0.13
N SER A 156 5.94 12.16 -1.33
CA SER A 156 5.28 12.67 -2.55
C SER A 156 4.83 11.58 -3.54
N GLU A 157 5.00 10.31 -3.21
CA GLU A 157 4.72 9.20 -4.12
C GLU A 157 3.25 9.08 -4.52
N PHE A 158 2.34 9.58 -3.68
CA PHE A 158 0.91 9.58 -4.01
C PHE A 158 0.53 10.58 -5.11
N ILE A 159 1.40 11.54 -5.50
CA ILE A 159 1.09 12.53 -6.54
C ILE A 159 0.84 11.87 -7.90
N PRO A 160 1.77 11.08 -8.47
CA PRO A 160 1.52 10.38 -9.73
C PRO A 160 0.37 9.38 -9.64
N ILE A 161 0.14 8.80 -8.46
CA ILE A 161 -0.94 7.85 -8.24
C ILE A 161 -2.31 8.56 -8.30
N TRP A 162 -2.44 9.72 -7.66
CA TRP A 162 -3.63 10.55 -7.80
C TRP A 162 -3.86 10.98 -9.25
N SER A 163 -2.80 11.34 -9.99
CA SER A 163 -2.91 11.66 -11.42
C SER A 163 -3.52 10.49 -12.20
N ALA A 164 -3.06 9.27 -11.94
CA ALA A 164 -3.60 8.07 -12.59
C ALA A 164 -5.05 7.77 -12.18
N VAL A 165 -5.38 7.88 -10.89
CA VAL A 165 -6.75 7.67 -10.38
C VAL A 165 -7.72 8.70 -10.96
N LEU A 166 -7.33 9.96 -11.03
CA LEU A 166 -8.13 11.03 -11.62
C LEU A 166 -8.20 10.95 -13.16
N GLY A 167 -7.32 10.18 -13.79
CA GLY A 167 -7.23 10.08 -15.25
C GLY A 167 -6.73 11.36 -15.91
N ILE A 168 -5.94 12.16 -15.18
CA ILE A 168 -5.33 13.39 -15.69
C ILE A 168 -3.87 13.16 -16.00
N HIS A 169 -3.37 13.83 -17.05
CA HIS A 169 -1.95 13.85 -17.32
C HIS A 169 -1.30 15.01 -16.56
N CYS A 170 -0.44 14.68 -15.61
CA CYS A 170 0.34 15.65 -14.86
C CYS A 170 1.80 15.57 -15.32
N ASP A 171 2.35 16.64 -15.87
CA ASP A 171 3.74 16.68 -16.27
C ASP A 171 4.69 16.72 -15.06
N ARG A 172 5.97 16.37 -15.29
CA ARG A 172 6.97 16.32 -14.23
C ARG A 172 7.13 17.64 -13.48
N HIS A 173 7.08 18.77 -14.19
CA HIS A 173 7.24 20.09 -13.57
C HIS A 173 6.10 20.38 -12.57
N THR A 174 4.88 20.07 -12.95
CA THR A 174 3.70 20.21 -12.08
C THR A 174 3.78 19.26 -10.88
N MET A 175 4.17 17.99 -11.10
CA MET A 175 4.37 17.03 -9.98
C MET A 175 5.44 17.53 -8.99
N ASP A 176 6.56 18.05 -9.48
CA ASP A 176 7.64 18.61 -8.65
C ASP A 176 7.18 19.85 -7.89
N ALA A 177 6.37 20.71 -8.50
CA ALA A 177 5.79 21.87 -7.84
C ALA A 177 4.86 21.48 -6.70
N ILE A 178 3.99 20.49 -6.92
CA ILE A 178 3.12 19.95 -5.88
C ILE A 178 3.96 19.32 -4.75
N ALA A 179 4.96 18.50 -5.09
CA ALA A 179 5.84 17.87 -4.11
C ALA A 179 6.56 18.90 -3.23
N LYS A 180 7.01 20.01 -3.79
CA LYS A 180 7.63 21.12 -3.04
C LYS A 180 6.66 21.88 -2.14
N ALA A 181 5.38 21.91 -2.50
CA ALA A 181 4.34 22.58 -1.72
C ALA A 181 3.86 21.73 -0.53
N ILE A 182 4.13 20.42 -0.52
CA ILE A 182 3.81 19.53 0.59
C ILE A 182 4.77 19.86 1.76
N PRO A 183 4.23 20.22 2.95
CA PRO A 183 5.07 20.47 4.10
C PRO A 183 5.91 19.24 4.44
N LYS A 184 7.22 19.40 4.54
CA LYS A 184 8.06 18.34 5.11
C LYS A 184 7.65 18.18 6.57
N THR A 185 7.17 17.02 6.94
CA THR A 185 6.92 16.71 8.35
C THR A 185 8.26 16.74 9.05
N SER A 186 8.53 17.84 9.77
CA SER A 186 9.68 17.87 10.67
C SER A 186 9.38 16.86 11.77
N ALA A 187 10.23 15.85 11.93
CA ALA A 187 10.19 15.01 13.11
C ALA A 187 10.18 15.92 14.35
N PRO A 188 9.35 15.65 15.35
CA PRO A 188 9.41 16.40 16.60
C PRO A 188 10.83 16.28 17.16
N ARG A 189 11.41 17.44 17.51
CA ARG A 189 12.74 17.52 18.15
C ARG A 189 12.66 16.95 19.55
#